data_6ec508d4a13edbc8042dd5207985a635
#
_entry.id   6ec508d4a13edbc8042dd5207985a635
#
_cell.length_a   1.000
_cell.length_b   1.000
_cell.length_c   1.000
_cell.angle_alpha   90.00
_cell.angle_beta   90.00
_cell.angle_gamma   90.00
#
_symmetry.space_group_name_H-M   'P 1'
#
loop_
_entity.id
_entity.type
_entity.pdbx_description
1 polymer ?
#
loop_
_entity_poly.entity_id
_entity_poly.type
_entity_poly.pdbx_seq_one_letter_code
_entity_poly.pdbx_strand_id
1 'polypeptide(L)'
;IGRKLGLLLLILGFGLTSLAIVLWTPTLPLFMVFYAAATFFTVSNMWQVPASEEAPAARRARMVTIIAAIGMLPLQAILPPIMVDKLGLNWRWMYGVQFLFMLPVLVMWLFMRETSRFQAVQEQRRLDHARRSFNLGLATIDRRDLRNIILSSAVVICILIFVTLFFWCGYFFITLNGFTLTRWSTVFLAILLMILLGNLSGGWLMDRIGRKRGLIIGCAGCCASIAGLGYASGSIQIGMVAATGFFFGISSSWTIVYIPEVFPTERRATCMGWVTAGGRISYVVGPALAALLLKTFPDMHGFWVAAGLVALLPIVIILLARPAETRQQSLEEISATH
;
A
#
# COMPACT_ATOMS: atom_id res chain seq x y z
N ILE A 1 13.29 -2.86 -18.78
CA ILE A 1 12.84 -1.46 -18.75
C ILE A 1 13.54 -0.80 -17.59
N GLY A 2 14.14 0.41 -17.78
CA GLY A 2 14.78 1.18 -16.72
C GLY A 2 13.78 1.69 -15.69
N ARG A 3 14.26 2.05 -14.48
CA ARG A 3 13.42 2.57 -13.40
C ARG A 3 12.77 3.89 -13.82
N LYS A 4 13.54 4.76 -14.49
CA LYS A 4 13.05 6.05 -14.99
C LYS A 4 11.91 5.88 -16.00
N LEU A 5 12.04 4.99 -16.99
CA LEU A 5 11.00 4.74 -17.99
C LEU A 5 9.77 4.07 -17.37
N GLY A 6 9.97 3.12 -16.45
CA GLY A 6 8.86 2.49 -15.73
C GLY A 6 8.02 3.50 -14.96
N LEU A 7 8.65 4.43 -14.24
CA LEU A 7 7.95 5.50 -13.53
C LEU A 7 7.20 6.44 -14.49
N LEU A 8 7.77 6.77 -15.66
CA LEU A 8 7.07 7.58 -16.67
C LEU A 8 5.76 6.93 -17.12
N LEU A 9 5.82 5.64 -17.45
CA LEU A 9 4.64 4.89 -17.89
C LEU A 9 3.53 4.89 -16.82
N LEU A 10 3.91 4.79 -15.53
CA LEU A 10 2.95 4.85 -14.42
C LEU A 10 2.34 6.24 -14.28
N ILE A 11 3.17 7.29 -14.30
CA ILE A 11 2.71 8.68 -14.17
C ILE A 11 1.75 9.03 -15.30
N LEU A 12 2.13 8.77 -16.56
CA LEU A 12 1.29 9.04 -17.72
C LEU A 12 0.03 8.18 -17.72
N GLY A 13 0.16 6.87 -17.47
CA GLY A 13 -0.98 5.96 -17.45
C GLY A 13 -2.02 6.37 -16.41
N PHE A 14 -1.60 6.68 -15.18
CA PHE A 14 -2.49 7.14 -14.13
C PHE A 14 -3.13 8.51 -14.43
N GLY A 15 -2.33 9.49 -14.86
CA GLY A 15 -2.83 10.83 -15.13
C GLY A 15 -3.81 10.87 -16.32
N LEU A 16 -3.48 10.19 -17.42
CA LEU A 16 -4.35 10.17 -18.60
C LEU A 16 -5.66 9.40 -18.34
N THR A 17 -5.62 8.30 -17.60
CA THR A 17 -6.85 7.59 -17.22
C THR A 17 -7.71 8.40 -16.24
N SER A 18 -7.09 9.15 -15.33
CA SER A 18 -7.80 10.08 -14.44
C SER A 18 -8.48 11.21 -15.23
N LEU A 19 -7.81 11.77 -16.25
CA LEU A 19 -8.41 12.75 -17.14
C LEU A 19 -9.57 12.14 -17.93
N ALA A 20 -9.43 10.91 -18.44
CA ALA A 20 -10.49 10.22 -19.14
C ALA A 20 -11.74 10.00 -18.27
N ILE A 21 -11.58 9.75 -16.97
CA ILE A 21 -12.70 9.66 -16.03
C ILE A 21 -13.49 10.98 -15.99
N VAL A 22 -12.82 12.12 -16.02
CA VAL A 22 -13.50 13.43 -16.01
C VAL A 22 -14.25 13.68 -17.30
N LEU A 23 -13.62 13.40 -18.45
CA LEU A 23 -14.11 13.81 -19.76
C LEU A 23 -15.10 12.82 -20.40
N TRP A 24 -14.92 11.51 -20.19
CA TRP A 24 -15.58 10.47 -20.98
C TRP A 24 -16.32 9.39 -20.18
N THR A 25 -16.80 9.66 -18.98
CA THR A 25 -17.53 8.65 -18.19
C THR A 25 -19.01 8.98 -17.96
N PRO A 26 -19.84 9.03 -19.02
CA PRO A 26 -21.27 9.26 -18.86
C PRO A 26 -22.00 8.09 -18.18
N THR A 27 -21.45 6.86 -18.30
CA THR A 27 -22.05 5.63 -17.76
C THR A 27 -21.16 4.95 -16.73
N LEU A 28 -21.77 4.22 -15.80
CA LEU A 28 -21.05 3.47 -14.77
C LEU A 28 -20.08 2.41 -15.33
N PRO A 29 -20.43 1.58 -16.33
CA PRO A 29 -19.49 0.62 -16.91
C PRO A 29 -18.23 1.28 -17.48
N LEU A 30 -18.38 2.40 -18.18
CA LEU A 30 -17.23 3.12 -18.75
C LEU A 30 -16.36 3.75 -17.65
N PHE A 31 -16.98 4.28 -16.60
CA PHE A 31 -16.24 4.69 -15.39
C PHE A 31 -15.42 3.53 -14.81
N MET A 32 -16.02 2.34 -14.65
CA MET A 32 -15.32 1.18 -14.10
C MET A 32 -14.12 0.75 -14.94
N VAL A 33 -14.22 0.83 -16.27
CA VAL A 33 -13.09 0.52 -17.18
C VAL A 33 -11.93 1.50 -16.96
N PHE A 34 -12.17 2.81 -16.98
CA PHE A 34 -11.12 3.80 -16.76
C PHE A 34 -10.60 3.76 -15.31
N TYR A 35 -11.45 3.50 -14.33
CA TYR A 35 -11.05 3.33 -12.93
C TYR A 35 -10.15 2.10 -12.75
N ALA A 36 -10.48 0.99 -13.39
CA ALA A 36 -9.63 -0.21 -13.37
C ALA A 36 -8.26 0.07 -14.02
N ALA A 37 -8.24 0.79 -15.16
CA ALA A 37 -7.00 1.22 -15.80
C ALA A 37 -6.19 2.17 -14.91
N ALA A 38 -6.81 3.18 -14.29
CA ALA A 38 -6.15 4.08 -13.35
C ALA A 38 -5.55 3.29 -12.17
N THR A 39 -6.32 2.36 -11.61
CA THR A 39 -5.87 1.49 -10.52
C THR A 39 -4.69 0.62 -10.94
N PHE A 40 -4.70 0.06 -12.15
CA PHE A 40 -3.58 -0.71 -12.68
C PHE A 40 -2.26 0.07 -12.65
N PHE A 41 -2.27 1.34 -13.06
CA PHE A 41 -1.08 2.19 -13.04
C PHE A 41 -0.70 2.68 -11.63
N THR A 42 -1.67 2.96 -10.76
CA THR A 42 -1.41 3.51 -9.41
C THR A 42 -0.79 2.49 -8.47
N VAL A 43 -1.24 1.27 -8.56
CA VAL A 43 -0.95 0.24 -7.54
C VAL A 43 0.40 -0.45 -7.78
N SER A 44 1.22 0.10 -8.68
CA SER A 44 2.58 -0.36 -8.86
C SER A 44 3.48 0.19 -7.76
N ASN A 45 4.13 -0.71 -7.01
CA ASN A 45 5.12 -0.34 -6.00
C ASN A 45 6.50 0.01 -6.63
N MET A 46 6.55 0.40 -7.90
CA MET A 46 7.81 0.69 -8.60
C MET A 46 8.62 1.84 -7.97
N TRP A 47 7.97 2.78 -7.29
CA TRP A 47 8.65 3.86 -6.57
C TRP A 47 9.51 3.35 -5.39
N GLN A 48 9.15 2.20 -4.82
CA GLN A 48 9.89 1.59 -3.71
C GLN A 48 11.27 1.06 -4.15
N VAL A 49 11.40 0.64 -5.42
CA VAL A 49 12.65 0.07 -5.93
C VAL A 49 13.79 1.11 -5.88
N PRO A 50 13.70 2.27 -6.56
CA PRO A 50 14.76 3.27 -6.48
C PRO A 50 14.96 3.81 -5.06
N ALA A 51 13.88 3.99 -4.28
CA ALA A 51 13.98 4.44 -2.89
C ALA A 51 14.78 3.45 -2.02
N SER A 52 14.59 2.13 -2.19
CA SER A 52 15.33 1.11 -1.45
C SER A 52 16.75 0.91 -1.96
N GLU A 53 17.01 1.15 -3.25
CA GLU A 53 18.34 1.02 -3.87
C GLU A 53 19.30 2.13 -3.45
N GLU A 54 18.80 3.37 -3.32
CA GLU A 54 19.62 4.54 -2.98
C GLU A 54 19.71 4.79 -1.46
N ALA A 55 18.84 4.19 -0.64
CA ALA A 55 18.84 4.41 0.81
C ALA A 55 19.96 3.64 1.52
N PRO A 56 20.73 4.28 2.45
CA PRO A 56 21.77 3.63 3.27
C PRO A 56 21.17 2.49 4.12
N ALA A 57 21.90 1.36 4.23
CA ALA A 57 21.44 0.16 4.93
C ALA A 57 20.96 0.43 6.37
N ALA A 58 21.71 1.26 7.13
CA ALA A 58 21.40 1.57 8.53
C ALA A 58 20.13 2.37 8.75
N ARG A 59 19.64 3.12 7.74
CA ARG A 59 18.48 4.01 7.85
C ARG A 59 17.44 3.77 6.74
N ARG A 60 17.55 2.65 6.02
CA ARG A 60 16.72 2.35 4.85
C ARG A 60 15.24 2.35 5.18
N ALA A 61 14.83 1.63 6.23
CA ALA A 61 13.45 1.56 6.63
C ALA A 61 12.88 2.95 6.91
N ARG A 62 13.59 3.75 7.70
CA ARG A 62 13.18 5.11 8.04
C ARG A 62 13.07 6.01 6.78
N MET A 63 14.04 5.95 5.87
CA MET A 63 14.01 6.79 4.65
C MET A 63 12.87 6.39 3.73
N VAL A 64 12.68 5.09 3.50
CA VAL A 64 11.60 4.59 2.61
C VAL A 64 10.22 4.89 3.21
N THR A 65 10.04 4.77 4.53
CA THR A 65 8.78 5.13 5.17
C THR A 65 8.51 6.64 5.18
N ILE A 66 9.54 7.50 5.26
CA ILE A 66 9.39 8.95 5.10
C ILE A 66 8.90 9.29 3.68
N ILE A 67 9.50 8.68 2.65
CA ILE A 67 9.06 8.88 1.26
C ILE A 67 7.61 8.43 1.07
N ALA A 68 7.25 7.25 1.61
CA ALA A 68 5.87 6.76 1.59
C ALA A 68 4.91 7.72 2.30
N ALA A 69 5.33 8.26 3.44
CA ALA A 69 4.56 9.19 4.25
C ALA A 69 4.29 10.50 3.51
N ILE A 70 5.28 11.05 2.80
CA ILE A 70 5.11 12.26 1.97
C ILE A 70 4.10 11.99 0.84
N GLY A 71 4.09 10.78 0.27
CA GLY A 71 3.12 10.36 -0.74
C GLY A 71 1.69 10.19 -0.22
N MET A 72 1.51 10.06 1.10
CA MET A 72 0.19 9.93 1.75
C MET A 72 -0.41 11.28 2.17
N LEU A 73 -0.28 12.32 1.34
CA LEU A 73 -0.91 13.61 1.63
C LEU A 73 -2.42 13.44 1.89
N PRO A 74 -3.00 14.13 2.90
CA PRO A 74 -4.39 13.94 3.32
C PRO A 74 -5.42 14.58 2.36
N LEU A 75 -5.08 14.72 1.09
CA LEU A 75 -5.93 15.30 0.06
C LEU A 75 -7.25 14.53 -0.10
N GLN A 76 -7.25 13.22 0.10
CA GLN A 76 -8.44 12.38 0.05
C GLN A 76 -9.50 12.75 1.10
N ALA A 77 -9.09 13.32 2.24
CA ALA A 77 -10.02 13.80 3.25
C ALA A 77 -10.46 15.25 3.02
N ILE A 78 -9.58 16.08 2.45
CA ILE A 78 -9.79 17.53 2.34
C ILE A 78 -10.55 17.88 1.05
N LEU A 79 -10.27 17.21 -0.06
CA LEU A 79 -10.84 17.55 -1.36
C LEU A 79 -12.37 17.32 -1.47
N PRO A 80 -12.96 16.20 -1.02
CA PRO A 80 -14.38 15.95 -1.21
C PRO A 80 -15.30 17.05 -0.64
N PRO A 81 -15.18 17.48 0.63
CA PRO A 81 -16.03 18.56 1.15
C PRO A 81 -15.77 19.91 0.48
N ILE A 82 -14.56 20.18 0.00
CA ILE A 82 -14.29 21.42 -0.71
C ILE A 82 -14.88 21.40 -2.12
N MET A 83 -14.66 20.34 -2.86
CA MET A 83 -15.07 20.27 -4.27
C MET A 83 -16.55 20.02 -4.45
N VAL A 84 -17.14 19.13 -3.64
CA VAL A 84 -18.53 18.74 -3.77
C VAL A 84 -19.43 19.67 -2.96
N ASP A 85 -19.17 19.86 -1.65
CA ASP A 85 -20.06 20.63 -0.78
C ASP A 85 -19.92 22.14 -0.97
N LYS A 86 -18.68 22.68 -1.07
CA LYS A 86 -18.46 24.14 -1.18
C LYS A 86 -18.52 24.66 -2.61
N LEU A 87 -17.88 23.95 -3.57
CA LEU A 87 -17.80 24.39 -4.95
C LEU A 87 -18.92 23.83 -5.83
N GLY A 88 -19.73 22.88 -5.34
CA GLY A 88 -20.81 22.26 -6.10
C GLY A 88 -20.34 21.48 -7.34
N LEU A 89 -19.06 21.10 -7.38
CA LEU A 89 -18.50 20.40 -8.52
C LEU A 89 -18.92 18.93 -8.54
N ASN A 90 -19.03 18.37 -9.73
CA ASN A 90 -19.26 16.94 -9.87
C ASN A 90 -18.08 16.14 -9.24
N TRP A 91 -18.38 15.08 -8.52
CA TRP A 91 -17.37 14.21 -7.88
C TRP A 91 -16.28 13.71 -8.83
N ARG A 92 -16.53 13.65 -10.14
CA ARG A 92 -15.54 13.27 -11.16
C ARG A 92 -14.32 14.21 -11.18
N TRP A 93 -14.50 15.48 -10.82
CA TRP A 93 -13.41 16.45 -10.76
C TRP A 93 -12.34 16.13 -9.72
N MET A 94 -12.64 15.24 -8.74
CA MET A 94 -11.61 14.71 -7.84
C MET A 94 -10.52 13.94 -8.59
N TYR A 95 -10.86 13.29 -9.70
CA TYR A 95 -9.89 12.67 -10.61
C TYR A 95 -9.15 13.70 -11.47
N GLY A 96 -9.81 14.81 -11.81
CA GLY A 96 -9.17 15.94 -12.51
C GLY A 96 -8.03 16.56 -11.70
N VAL A 97 -8.17 16.65 -10.38
CA VAL A 97 -7.07 17.08 -9.48
C VAL A 97 -5.89 16.13 -9.57
N GLN A 98 -6.10 14.84 -9.65
CA GLN A 98 -5.01 13.85 -9.81
C GLN A 98 -4.24 14.07 -11.13
N PHE A 99 -4.96 14.39 -12.23
CA PHE A 99 -4.32 14.77 -13.50
C PHE A 99 -3.49 16.04 -13.35
N LEU A 100 -4.00 17.08 -12.66
CA LEU A 100 -3.25 18.31 -12.43
C LEU A 100 -1.96 18.08 -11.65
N PHE A 101 -1.99 17.20 -10.64
CA PHE A 101 -0.79 16.81 -9.90
C PHE A 101 0.23 16.02 -10.74
N MET A 102 -0.20 15.34 -11.79
CA MET A 102 0.71 14.67 -12.72
C MET A 102 1.66 15.67 -13.38
N LEU A 103 1.23 16.88 -13.71
CA LEU A 103 2.03 17.85 -14.47
C LEU A 103 3.33 18.24 -13.75
N PRO A 104 3.32 18.69 -12.48
CA PRO A 104 4.56 18.97 -11.75
C PRO A 104 5.41 17.72 -11.54
N VAL A 105 4.79 16.54 -11.35
CA VAL A 105 5.53 15.28 -11.22
C VAL A 105 6.26 14.93 -12.53
N LEU A 106 5.67 15.18 -13.70
CA LEU A 106 6.34 15.03 -14.99
C LEU A 106 7.53 15.98 -15.13
N VAL A 107 7.40 17.23 -14.68
CA VAL A 107 8.53 18.16 -14.66
C VAL A 107 9.65 17.65 -13.77
N MET A 108 9.35 17.18 -12.56
CA MET A 108 10.34 16.57 -11.67
C MET A 108 10.99 15.33 -12.29
N TRP A 109 10.22 14.50 -13.01
CA TRP A 109 10.74 13.32 -13.69
C TRP A 109 11.79 13.65 -14.77
N LEU A 110 11.71 14.79 -15.44
CA LEU A 110 12.72 15.24 -16.42
C LEU A 110 14.11 15.34 -15.78
N PHE A 111 14.18 15.80 -14.53
CA PHE A 111 15.43 15.96 -13.77
C PHE A 111 15.90 14.65 -13.09
N MET A 112 15.05 13.61 -13.06
CA MET A 112 15.39 12.33 -12.45
C MET A 112 16.48 11.62 -13.27
N ARG A 113 17.50 11.11 -12.59
CA ARG A 113 18.52 10.22 -13.17
C ARG A 113 18.15 8.76 -12.91
N GLU A 114 18.68 7.86 -13.74
CA GLU A 114 18.57 6.41 -13.49
C GLU A 114 19.39 6.03 -12.25
N THR A 115 18.95 5.01 -11.48
CA THR A 115 19.64 4.62 -10.25
C THR A 115 21.04 4.09 -10.54
N SER A 116 22.03 4.42 -9.68
CA SER A 116 23.42 4.01 -9.81
C SER A 116 23.57 2.48 -9.88
N ARG A 117 22.79 1.77 -9.08
CA ARG A 117 22.79 0.29 -9.07
C ARG A 117 22.25 -0.32 -10.36
N PHE A 118 21.23 0.27 -10.95
CA PHE A 118 20.72 -0.22 -12.24
C PHE A 118 21.72 0.03 -13.37
N GLN A 119 22.40 1.18 -13.36
CA GLN A 119 23.45 1.48 -14.34
C GLN A 119 24.59 0.46 -14.25
N ALA A 120 25.05 0.11 -13.04
CA ALA A 120 26.09 -0.90 -12.84
C ALA A 120 25.67 -2.29 -13.37
N VAL A 121 24.43 -2.73 -13.08
CA VAL A 121 23.90 -3.99 -13.61
C VAL A 121 23.76 -3.95 -15.14
N GLN A 122 23.38 -2.81 -15.70
CA GLN A 122 23.25 -2.66 -17.15
C GLN A 122 24.62 -2.72 -17.84
N GLU A 123 25.65 -2.14 -17.24
CA GLU A 123 27.02 -2.18 -17.75
C GLU A 123 27.59 -3.62 -17.71
N GLN A 124 27.42 -4.34 -16.59
CA GLN A 124 27.77 -5.75 -16.52
C GLN A 124 27.08 -6.60 -17.58
N ARG A 125 25.76 -6.40 -17.80
CA ARG A 125 25.00 -7.11 -18.84
C ARG A 125 25.45 -6.78 -20.26
N ARG A 126 25.99 -5.59 -20.51
CA ARG A 126 26.60 -5.23 -21.80
C ARG A 126 27.91 -5.98 -22.02
N LEU A 127 28.72 -6.11 -20.97
CA LEU A 127 29.99 -6.83 -21.00
C LEU A 127 29.79 -8.34 -21.20
N ASP A 128 28.76 -8.92 -20.58
CA ASP A 128 28.51 -10.38 -20.61
C ASP A 128 27.80 -10.87 -21.87
N HIS A 129 27.49 -10.01 -22.86
CA HIS A 129 26.79 -10.35 -24.12
C HIS A 129 25.53 -11.23 -23.91
N ALA A 130 24.97 -11.23 -22.70
CA ALA A 130 23.85 -12.08 -22.34
C ALA A 130 22.56 -11.66 -23.09
N ARG A 131 22.05 -12.55 -23.96
CA ARG A 131 20.80 -12.38 -24.69
C ARG A 131 19.69 -11.99 -23.72
N ARG A 132 18.99 -10.89 -24.01
CA ARG A 132 17.72 -10.51 -23.39
C ARG A 132 16.69 -11.60 -23.72
N SER A 133 16.56 -12.60 -22.89
CA SER A 133 15.34 -13.42 -22.91
C SER A 133 14.26 -12.62 -22.19
N PHE A 134 13.22 -12.23 -22.91
CA PHE A 134 11.99 -11.66 -22.36
C PHE A 134 11.13 -12.82 -21.80
N ASN A 135 11.71 -13.59 -20.93
CA ASN A 135 10.96 -14.50 -20.08
C ASN A 135 10.53 -13.67 -18.87
N LEU A 136 9.25 -13.63 -18.56
CA LEU A 136 8.65 -12.94 -17.39
C LEU A 136 9.44 -13.06 -16.07
N GLY A 137 10.72 -13.32 -16.14
CA GLY A 137 11.66 -13.55 -15.05
C GLY A 137 11.42 -14.86 -14.28
N LEU A 138 10.41 -15.66 -14.67
CA LEU A 138 10.06 -16.91 -13.99
C LEU A 138 11.19 -17.96 -14.09
N ALA A 139 11.93 -18.00 -15.19
CA ALA A 139 13.05 -18.92 -15.38
C ALA A 139 14.25 -18.64 -14.46
N THR A 140 14.29 -17.47 -13.80
CA THR A 140 15.36 -17.07 -12.89
C THR A 140 14.95 -17.08 -11.41
N ILE A 141 13.71 -17.48 -11.11
CA ILE A 141 13.18 -17.52 -9.73
C ILE A 141 13.56 -18.86 -9.10
N ASP A 142 14.36 -18.82 -8.04
CA ASP A 142 14.71 -19.98 -7.24
C ASP A 142 13.56 -20.42 -6.35
N ARG A 143 13.58 -21.68 -5.88
CA ARG A 143 12.56 -22.22 -4.94
C ARG A 143 12.40 -21.34 -3.69
N ARG A 144 13.46 -20.70 -3.28
CA ARG A 144 13.49 -19.81 -2.13
C ARG A 144 12.80 -18.48 -2.41
N ASP A 145 13.09 -17.87 -3.57
CA ASP A 145 12.40 -16.66 -4.03
C ASP A 145 10.91 -16.94 -4.16
N LEU A 146 10.52 -18.12 -4.71
CA LEU A 146 9.12 -18.52 -4.83
C LEU A 146 8.46 -18.61 -3.44
N ARG A 147 9.13 -19.24 -2.46
CA ARG A 147 8.64 -19.28 -1.07
C ARG A 147 8.43 -17.89 -0.49
N ASN A 148 9.38 -16.99 -0.69
CA ASN A 148 9.31 -15.62 -0.20
C ASN A 148 8.21 -14.81 -0.94
N ILE A 149 8.00 -15.04 -2.24
CA ILE A 149 6.90 -14.47 -3.01
C ILE A 149 5.55 -14.92 -2.44
N ILE A 150 5.36 -16.22 -2.24
CA ILE A 150 4.10 -16.78 -1.71
C ILE A 150 3.83 -16.24 -0.30
N LEU A 151 4.83 -16.26 0.58
CA LEU A 151 4.71 -15.75 1.93
C LEU A 151 4.35 -14.27 1.95
N SER A 152 5.13 -13.45 1.23
CA SER A 152 4.90 -12.00 1.19
C SER A 152 3.54 -11.66 0.57
N SER A 153 3.13 -12.39 -0.49
CA SER A 153 1.81 -12.24 -1.10
C SER A 153 0.70 -12.57 -0.11
N ALA A 154 0.82 -13.67 0.64
CA ALA A 154 -0.18 -14.06 1.64
C ALA A 154 -0.35 -13.01 2.74
N VAL A 155 0.76 -12.45 3.25
CA VAL A 155 0.72 -11.35 4.23
C VAL A 155 0.08 -10.09 3.63
N VAL A 156 0.47 -9.72 2.41
CA VAL A 156 -0.08 -8.55 1.70
C VAL A 156 -1.58 -8.71 1.44
N ILE A 157 -2.04 -9.89 1.02
CA ILE A 157 -3.47 -10.20 0.82
C ILE A 157 -4.24 -9.94 2.11
N CYS A 158 -3.78 -10.47 3.25
CA CYS A 158 -4.46 -10.29 4.53
C CYS A 158 -4.51 -8.82 4.96
N ILE A 159 -3.40 -8.07 4.81
CA ILE A 159 -3.34 -6.64 5.12
C ILE A 159 -4.30 -5.85 4.22
N LEU A 160 -4.38 -6.15 2.93
CA LEU A 160 -5.26 -5.45 1.99
C LEU A 160 -6.73 -5.83 2.17
N ILE A 161 -7.06 -7.08 2.56
CA ILE A 161 -8.42 -7.44 2.96
C ILE A 161 -8.81 -6.65 4.20
N PHE A 162 -7.95 -6.61 5.22
CA PHE A 162 -8.20 -5.82 6.42
C PHE A 162 -8.46 -4.34 6.09
N VAL A 163 -7.64 -3.73 5.24
CA VAL A 163 -7.83 -2.32 4.84
C VAL A 163 -9.14 -2.10 4.10
N THR A 164 -9.54 -3.06 3.27
CA THR A 164 -10.84 -3.02 2.60
C THR A 164 -11.98 -3.00 3.61
N LEU A 165 -11.94 -3.87 4.63
CA LEU A 165 -12.92 -3.88 5.73
C LEU A 165 -12.86 -2.59 6.55
N PHE A 166 -11.66 -2.11 6.85
CA PHE A 166 -11.46 -0.88 7.63
C PHE A 166 -12.10 0.35 6.97
N PHE A 167 -12.03 0.50 5.65
CA PHE A 167 -12.64 1.63 4.96
C PHE A 167 -14.17 1.65 5.00
N TRP A 168 -14.84 0.56 5.40
CA TRP A 168 -16.29 0.59 5.71
C TRP A 168 -16.64 1.44 6.93
N CYS A 169 -15.63 1.97 7.66
CA CYS A 169 -15.86 3.02 8.67
C CYS A 169 -16.64 4.21 8.12
N GLY A 170 -16.44 4.60 6.86
CA GLY A 170 -17.22 5.67 6.22
C GLY A 170 -18.73 5.38 6.23
N TYR A 171 -19.11 4.19 5.81
CA TYR A 171 -20.51 3.74 5.85
C TYR A 171 -21.04 3.70 7.29
N PHE A 172 -20.27 3.13 8.21
CA PHE A 172 -20.64 3.03 9.63
C PHE A 172 -20.92 4.41 10.25
N PHE A 173 -20.01 5.38 10.07
CA PHE A 173 -20.19 6.71 10.65
C PHE A 173 -21.25 7.55 9.95
N ILE A 174 -21.33 7.53 8.63
CA ILE A 174 -22.29 8.36 7.88
C ILE A 174 -23.69 7.75 7.98
N THR A 175 -23.85 6.45 7.66
CA THR A 175 -25.18 5.85 7.49
C THR A 175 -25.76 5.37 8.81
N LEU A 176 -24.98 4.73 9.68
CA LEU A 176 -25.49 4.18 10.93
C LEU A 176 -25.42 5.18 12.09
N ASN A 177 -24.36 6.01 12.16
CA ASN A 177 -24.18 6.99 13.22
C ASN A 177 -24.62 8.41 12.83
N GLY A 178 -25.15 8.63 11.62
CA GLY A 178 -25.72 9.91 11.18
C GLY A 178 -24.71 11.07 11.07
N PHE A 179 -23.43 10.78 10.82
CA PHE A 179 -22.42 11.84 10.63
C PHE A 179 -22.64 12.54 9.30
N THR A 180 -22.50 13.87 9.31
CA THR A 180 -22.40 14.64 8.07
C THR A 180 -21.09 14.33 7.34
N LEU A 181 -21.06 14.55 6.02
CA LEU A 181 -19.86 14.33 5.22
C LEU A 181 -18.65 15.14 5.76
N THR A 182 -18.89 16.40 6.15
CA THR A 182 -17.86 17.27 6.74
C THR A 182 -17.31 16.69 8.05
N ARG A 183 -18.17 16.20 8.95
CA ARG A 183 -17.75 15.57 10.20
C ARG A 183 -16.97 14.29 9.96
N TRP A 184 -17.44 13.45 9.05
CA TRP A 184 -16.70 12.25 8.64
C TRP A 184 -15.34 12.60 8.04
N SER A 185 -15.25 13.60 7.15
CA SER A 185 -13.98 14.05 6.56
C SER A 185 -12.96 14.47 7.62
N THR A 186 -13.41 15.10 8.71
CA THR A 186 -12.52 15.46 9.84
C THR A 186 -12.00 14.21 10.56
N VAL A 187 -12.86 13.22 10.81
CA VAL A 187 -12.45 11.93 11.40
C VAL A 187 -11.50 11.19 10.45
N PHE A 188 -11.82 11.18 9.15
CA PHE A 188 -10.98 10.55 8.14
C PHE A 188 -9.60 11.21 8.01
N LEU A 189 -9.53 12.54 8.11
CA LEU A 189 -8.26 13.26 8.20
C LEU A 189 -7.44 12.81 9.41
N ALA A 190 -8.07 12.68 10.59
CA ALA A 190 -7.39 12.17 11.78
C ALA A 190 -6.87 10.73 11.57
N ILE A 191 -7.65 9.86 10.93
CA ILE A 191 -7.22 8.49 10.57
C ILE A 191 -5.98 8.54 9.67
N LEU A 192 -5.98 9.37 8.62
CA LEU A 192 -4.84 9.49 7.70
C LEU A 192 -3.58 10.01 8.40
N LEU A 193 -3.72 10.99 9.30
CA LEU A 193 -2.61 11.49 10.12
C LEU A 193 -2.09 10.40 11.06
N MET A 194 -2.96 9.58 11.65
CA MET A 194 -2.55 8.45 12.48
C MET A 194 -1.87 7.34 11.68
N ILE A 195 -2.32 7.06 10.46
CA ILE A 195 -1.62 6.14 9.53
C ILE A 195 -0.21 6.66 9.24
N LEU A 196 -0.08 7.96 8.96
CA LEU A 196 1.20 8.61 8.72
C LEU A 196 2.15 8.47 9.91
N LEU A 197 1.69 8.80 11.11
CA LEU A 197 2.45 8.65 12.36
C LEU A 197 2.81 7.18 12.61
N GLY A 198 1.88 6.26 12.32
CA GLY A 198 2.09 4.82 12.42
C GLY A 198 3.17 4.33 11.45
N ASN A 199 3.19 4.81 10.21
CA ASN A 199 4.23 4.46 9.23
C ASN A 199 5.61 4.95 9.70
N LEU A 200 5.72 6.20 10.15
CA LEU A 200 6.97 6.75 10.66
C LEU A 200 7.48 5.99 11.89
N SER A 201 6.58 5.74 12.83
CA SER A 201 6.87 4.96 14.04
C SER A 201 7.22 3.50 13.70
N GLY A 202 6.52 2.91 12.72
CA GLY A 202 6.72 1.54 12.26
C GLY A 202 8.11 1.32 11.66
N GLY A 203 8.59 2.24 10.82
CA GLY A 203 9.94 2.19 10.28
C GLY A 203 11.01 2.23 11.38
N TRP A 204 10.89 3.16 12.32
CA TRP A 204 11.79 3.28 13.46
C TRP A 204 11.73 2.04 14.39
N LEU A 205 10.52 1.55 14.67
CA LEU A 205 10.29 0.37 15.49
C LEU A 205 10.94 -0.87 14.87
N MET A 206 10.74 -1.09 13.57
CA MET A 206 11.30 -2.21 12.82
C MET A 206 12.82 -2.19 12.79
N ASP A 207 13.45 -1.01 12.73
CA ASP A 207 14.91 -0.91 12.82
C ASP A 207 15.43 -1.24 14.23
N ARG A 208 14.63 -1.00 15.30
CA ARG A 208 15.01 -1.29 16.68
C ARG A 208 14.74 -2.72 17.14
N ILE A 209 13.54 -3.24 16.87
CA ILE A 209 13.09 -4.53 17.44
C ILE A 209 13.00 -5.66 16.41
N GLY A 210 13.19 -5.35 15.12
CA GLY A 210 13.10 -6.30 14.01
C GLY A 210 11.76 -6.25 13.27
N ARG A 211 11.79 -6.76 12.03
CA ARG A 211 10.65 -6.67 11.09
C ARG A 211 9.46 -7.51 11.54
N LYS A 212 9.72 -8.71 12.05
CA LYS A 212 8.66 -9.62 12.53
C LYS A 212 7.89 -9.04 13.72
N ARG A 213 8.63 -8.54 14.73
CA ARG A 213 8.01 -7.97 15.94
C ARG A 213 7.22 -6.73 15.63
N GLY A 214 7.72 -5.87 14.71
CA GLY A 214 7.00 -4.69 14.25
C GLY A 214 5.65 -5.05 13.61
N LEU A 215 5.61 -6.05 12.74
CA LEU A 215 4.35 -6.53 12.14
C LEU A 215 3.39 -7.09 13.19
N ILE A 216 3.87 -7.89 14.15
CA ILE A 216 3.04 -8.45 15.22
C ILE A 216 2.38 -7.31 16.03
N ILE A 217 3.13 -6.30 16.44
CA ILE A 217 2.62 -5.16 17.19
C ILE A 217 1.55 -4.40 16.37
N GLY A 218 1.84 -4.13 15.10
CA GLY A 218 0.89 -3.45 14.22
C GLY A 218 -0.42 -4.24 14.05
N CYS A 219 -0.34 -5.53 13.73
CA CYS A 219 -1.51 -6.37 13.51
C CYS A 219 -2.32 -6.62 14.80
N ALA A 220 -1.66 -6.88 15.93
CA ALA A 220 -2.33 -7.05 17.21
C ALA A 220 -3.01 -5.75 17.67
N GLY A 221 -2.34 -4.61 17.47
CA GLY A 221 -2.92 -3.29 17.74
C GLY A 221 -4.14 -2.99 16.85
N CYS A 222 -4.11 -3.33 15.55
CA CYS A 222 -5.28 -3.24 14.67
C CYS A 222 -6.45 -4.06 15.21
N CYS A 223 -6.21 -5.31 15.60
CA CYS A 223 -7.26 -6.16 16.16
C CYS A 223 -7.85 -5.55 17.45
N ALA A 224 -6.98 -5.17 18.39
CA ALA A 224 -7.42 -4.62 19.68
C ALA A 224 -8.22 -3.32 19.52
N SER A 225 -7.87 -2.48 18.55
CA SER A 225 -8.51 -1.19 18.35
C SER A 225 -9.81 -1.26 17.52
N ILE A 226 -9.94 -2.23 16.58
CA ILE A 226 -11.12 -2.27 15.70
C ILE A 226 -12.21 -3.22 16.20
N ALA A 227 -11.87 -4.32 16.86
CA ALA A 227 -12.84 -5.36 17.22
C ALA A 227 -13.98 -4.86 18.11
N GLY A 228 -13.72 -3.88 18.97
CA GLY A 228 -14.73 -3.29 19.86
C GLY A 228 -15.51 -2.11 19.26
N LEU A 229 -15.23 -1.72 18.02
CA LEU A 229 -15.80 -0.49 17.44
C LEU A 229 -17.34 -0.47 17.41
N GLY A 230 -17.95 -1.62 17.12
CA GLY A 230 -19.41 -1.74 17.10
C GLY A 230 -20.07 -1.59 18.48
N TYR A 231 -19.34 -1.88 19.56
CA TYR A 231 -19.85 -1.81 20.93
C TYR A 231 -19.53 -0.50 21.63
N ALA A 232 -18.66 0.31 21.06
CA ALA A 232 -18.32 1.63 21.58
C ALA A 232 -19.33 2.69 21.14
N SER A 233 -19.30 3.86 21.75
CA SER A 233 -20.15 5.00 21.40
C SER A 233 -19.40 6.34 21.49
N GLY A 234 -19.87 7.32 20.74
CA GLY A 234 -19.40 8.70 20.82
C GLY A 234 -17.91 8.86 20.47
N SER A 235 -17.17 9.60 21.31
CA SER A 235 -15.75 9.90 21.09
C SER A 235 -14.84 8.69 21.17
N ILE A 236 -15.25 7.62 21.88
CA ILE A 236 -14.48 6.38 21.97
C ILE A 236 -14.37 5.73 20.60
N GLN A 237 -15.43 5.69 19.81
CA GLN A 237 -15.40 5.17 18.44
C GLN A 237 -14.36 5.91 17.57
N ILE A 238 -14.31 7.23 17.67
CA ILE A 238 -13.35 8.06 16.94
C ILE A 238 -11.92 7.73 17.38
N GLY A 239 -11.70 7.59 18.69
CA GLY A 239 -10.41 7.17 19.23
C GLY A 239 -9.98 5.78 18.74
N MET A 240 -10.91 4.83 18.68
CA MET A 240 -10.65 3.46 18.21
C MET A 240 -10.26 3.43 16.72
N VAL A 241 -10.98 4.13 15.84
CA VAL A 241 -10.60 4.16 14.40
C VAL A 241 -9.31 4.92 14.18
N ALA A 242 -9.02 5.97 14.95
CA ALA A 242 -7.75 6.68 14.90
C ALA A 242 -6.59 5.77 15.36
N ALA A 243 -6.76 5.03 16.45
CA ALA A 243 -5.79 4.03 16.92
C ALA A 243 -5.60 2.90 15.90
N THR A 244 -6.68 2.42 15.26
CA THR A 244 -6.59 1.45 14.18
C THR A 244 -5.75 1.99 13.02
N GLY A 245 -5.94 3.25 12.63
CA GLY A 245 -5.11 3.93 11.62
C GLY A 245 -3.62 3.92 12.00
N PHE A 246 -3.29 4.23 13.25
CA PHE A 246 -1.91 4.22 13.75
C PHE A 246 -1.28 2.81 13.65
N PHE A 247 -1.94 1.80 14.18
CA PHE A 247 -1.42 0.43 14.14
C PHE A 247 -1.41 -0.16 12.73
N PHE A 248 -2.36 0.23 11.88
CA PHE A 248 -2.32 -0.11 10.45
C PHE A 248 -1.07 0.51 9.78
N GLY A 249 -0.73 1.75 10.09
CA GLY A 249 0.51 2.38 9.65
C GLY A 249 1.74 1.57 10.03
N ILE A 250 1.82 1.08 11.27
CA ILE A 250 2.92 0.21 11.72
C ILE A 250 2.94 -1.10 10.91
N SER A 251 1.81 -1.78 10.75
CA SER A 251 1.77 -3.06 10.02
C SER A 251 2.09 -2.90 8.54
N SER A 252 1.60 -1.83 7.89
CA SER A 252 1.86 -1.56 6.48
C SER A 252 3.34 -1.20 6.20
N SER A 253 4.06 -0.65 7.17
CA SER A 253 5.51 -0.42 7.07
C SER A 253 6.29 -1.70 6.78
N TRP A 254 5.79 -2.86 7.25
CA TRP A 254 6.42 -4.15 6.95
C TRP A 254 6.43 -4.45 5.45
N THR A 255 5.37 -4.17 4.75
CA THR A 255 5.30 -4.41 3.29
C THR A 255 6.25 -3.52 2.52
N ILE A 256 6.48 -2.31 3.01
CA ILE A 256 7.35 -1.30 2.40
C ILE A 256 8.82 -1.62 2.67
N VAL A 257 9.14 -2.14 3.86
CA VAL A 257 10.52 -2.35 4.31
C VAL A 257 10.99 -3.78 4.02
N TYR A 258 10.25 -4.80 4.45
CA TYR A 258 10.68 -6.20 4.39
C TYR A 258 10.69 -6.76 2.97
N ILE A 259 9.65 -6.47 2.16
CA ILE A 259 9.53 -7.06 0.83
C ILE A 259 10.71 -6.69 -0.08
N PRO A 260 11.17 -5.43 -0.16
CA PRO A 260 12.36 -5.09 -0.93
C PRO A 260 13.66 -5.69 -0.36
N GLU A 261 13.74 -5.92 0.97
CA GLU A 261 14.95 -6.44 1.61
C GLU A 261 15.17 -7.94 1.35
N VAL A 262 14.09 -8.71 1.28
CA VAL A 262 14.16 -10.18 1.20
C VAL A 262 14.59 -10.71 -0.18
N PHE A 263 14.54 -9.87 -1.23
CA PHE A 263 14.86 -10.27 -2.59
C PHE A 263 16.22 -9.74 -3.05
N PRO A 264 17.04 -10.58 -3.75
CA PRO A 264 18.30 -10.16 -4.36
C PRO A 264 18.11 -9.00 -5.33
N THR A 265 19.08 -8.09 -5.41
CA THR A 265 19.00 -6.87 -6.22
C THR A 265 18.69 -7.14 -7.70
N GLU A 266 19.24 -8.23 -8.25
CA GLU A 266 19.07 -8.62 -9.66
C GLU A 266 17.62 -8.99 -10.00
N ARG A 267 16.91 -9.64 -9.09
CA ARG A 267 15.56 -10.20 -9.27
C ARG A 267 14.49 -9.43 -8.50
N ARG A 268 14.89 -8.45 -7.66
CA ARG A 268 14.01 -7.71 -6.74
C ARG A 268 12.76 -7.16 -7.43
N ALA A 269 12.94 -6.45 -8.54
CA ALA A 269 11.81 -5.83 -9.24
C ALA A 269 10.80 -6.88 -9.74
N THR A 270 11.29 -8.00 -10.26
CA THR A 270 10.43 -9.11 -10.73
C THR A 270 9.70 -9.77 -9.57
N CYS A 271 10.42 -10.12 -8.49
CA CYS A 271 9.83 -10.74 -7.30
C CYS A 271 8.80 -9.84 -6.61
N MET A 272 9.12 -8.55 -6.46
CA MET A 272 8.16 -7.55 -5.94
C MET A 272 6.94 -7.40 -6.85
N GLY A 273 7.11 -7.47 -8.16
CA GLY A 273 6.02 -7.50 -9.13
C GLY A 273 5.08 -8.67 -8.90
N TRP A 274 5.61 -9.87 -8.68
CA TRP A 274 4.81 -11.07 -8.36
C TRP A 274 4.11 -10.96 -7.01
N VAL A 275 4.77 -10.45 -5.97
CA VAL A 275 4.14 -10.19 -4.67
C VAL A 275 2.98 -9.22 -4.83
N THR A 276 3.18 -8.14 -5.59
CA THR A 276 2.14 -7.15 -5.86
C THR A 276 0.98 -7.78 -6.63
N ALA A 277 1.26 -8.55 -7.69
CA ALA A 277 0.23 -9.24 -8.47
C ALA A 277 -0.59 -10.20 -7.59
N GLY A 278 0.09 -11.01 -6.75
CA GLY A 278 -0.58 -11.88 -5.77
C GLY A 278 -1.47 -11.10 -4.80
N GLY A 279 -0.99 -9.97 -4.30
CA GLY A 279 -1.75 -9.08 -3.42
C GLY A 279 -3.09 -8.60 -4.01
N ARG A 280 -3.23 -8.54 -5.36
CA ARG A 280 -4.48 -8.11 -6.02
C ARG A 280 -5.66 -9.05 -5.80
N ILE A 281 -5.43 -10.29 -5.41
CA ILE A 281 -6.49 -11.23 -5.01
C ILE A 281 -7.38 -10.60 -3.93
N SER A 282 -6.79 -9.77 -3.06
CA SER A 282 -7.52 -9.05 -2.01
C SER A 282 -8.61 -8.12 -2.54
N TYR A 283 -8.48 -7.60 -3.76
CA TYR A 283 -9.48 -6.70 -4.36
C TYR A 283 -10.76 -7.42 -4.81
N VAL A 284 -10.71 -8.73 -4.94
CA VAL A 284 -11.88 -9.58 -5.15
C VAL A 284 -12.39 -10.12 -3.82
N VAL A 285 -11.48 -10.69 -3.01
CA VAL A 285 -11.82 -11.33 -1.74
C VAL A 285 -12.30 -10.32 -0.69
N GLY A 286 -11.67 -9.15 -0.60
CA GLY A 286 -12.01 -8.12 0.39
C GLY A 286 -13.46 -7.61 0.26
N PRO A 287 -13.88 -7.09 -0.90
CA PRO A 287 -15.27 -6.67 -1.11
C PRO A 287 -16.29 -7.82 -0.99
N ALA A 288 -15.96 -9.04 -1.46
CA ALA A 288 -16.82 -10.20 -1.30
C ALA A 288 -17.02 -10.57 0.17
N LEU A 289 -15.95 -10.55 0.96
CA LEU A 289 -16.01 -10.76 2.41
C LEU A 289 -16.80 -9.64 3.09
N ALA A 290 -16.57 -8.37 2.72
CA ALA A 290 -17.31 -7.25 3.26
C ALA A 290 -18.82 -7.39 2.99
N ALA A 291 -19.21 -7.75 1.77
CA ALA A 291 -20.61 -7.98 1.40
C ALA A 291 -21.25 -9.11 2.22
N LEU A 292 -20.52 -10.21 2.42
CA LEU A 292 -20.96 -11.32 3.25
C LEU A 292 -21.15 -10.90 4.72
N LEU A 293 -20.17 -10.19 5.28
CA LEU A 293 -20.21 -9.72 6.66
C LEU A 293 -21.33 -8.69 6.88
N LEU A 294 -21.57 -7.78 5.95
CA LEU A 294 -22.68 -6.81 6.04
C LEU A 294 -24.05 -7.49 5.97
N LYS A 295 -24.17 -8.56 5.17
CA LYS A 295 -25.41 -9.37 5.12
C LYS A 295 -25.64 -10.11 6.43
N THR A 296 -24.57 -10.63 7.06
CA THR A 296 -24.65 -11.42 8.29
C THR A 296 -24.80 -10.55 9.53
N PHE A 297 -24.15 -9.37 9.54
CA PHE A 297 -24.13 -8.43 10.65
C PHE A 297 -24.54 -7.02 10.20
N PRO A 298 -25.83 -6.76 9.96
CA PRO A 298 -26.30 -5.46 9.46
C PRO A 298 -26.01 -4.29 10.42
N ASP A 299 -25.96 -4.55 11.71
CA ASP A 299 -25.57 -3.61 12.78
C ASP A 299 -24.07 -3.36 12.88
N MET A 300 -23.29 -4.08 12.08
CA MET A 300 -21.83 -4.05 12.02
C MET A 300 -21.10 -4.44 13.32
N HIS A 301 -21.75 -4.93 14.39
CA HIS A 301 -21.05 -5.39 15.59
C HIS A 301 -20.08 -6.56 15.28
N GLY A 302 -20.62 -7.64 14.73
CA GLY A 302 -19.83 -8.80 14.30
C GLY A 302 -18.89 -8.50 13.14
N PHE A 303 -19.20 -7.51 12.28
CA PHE A 303 -18.35 -7.04 11.20
C PHE A 303 -16.98 -6.58 11.73
N TRP A 304 -16.98 -5.74 12.77
CA TRP A 304 -15.73 -5.20 13.33
C TRP A 304 -14.92 -6.28 14.07
N VAL A 305 -15.58 -7.22 14.72
CA VAL A 305 -14.89 -8.37 15.31
C VAL A 305 -14.22 -9.20 14.21
N ALA A 306 -14.92 -9.51 13.13
CA ALA A 306 -14.36 -10.24 11.99
C ALA A 306 -13.19 -9.48 11.35
N ALA A 307 -13.30 -8.16 11.17
CA ALA A 307 -12.21 -7.33 10.68
C ALA A 307 -10.97 -7.42 11.59
N GLY A 308 -11.17 -7.40 12.92
CA GLY A 308 -10.10 -7.60 13.89
C GLY A 308 -9.43 -8.97 13.76
N LEU A 309 -10.19 -10.04 13.57
CA LEU A 309 -9.65 -11.39 13.35
C LEU A 309 -8.85 -11.49 12.05
N VAL A 310 -9.31 -10.84 10.97
CA VAL A 310 -8.56 -10.75 9.70
C VAL A 310 -7.21 -10.05 9.93
N ALA A 311 -7.16 -9.01 10.75
CA ALA A 311 -5.90 -8.33 11.08
C ALA A 311 -4.86 -9.22 11.78
N LEU A 312 -5.27 -10.33 12.42
CA LEU A 312 -4.35 -11.28 13.06
C LEU A 312 -3.77 -12.31 12.09
N LEU A 313 -4.36 -12.52 10.92
CA LEU A 313 -3.89 -13.53 9.95
C LEU A 313 -2.42 -13.37 9.56
N PRO A 314 -1.88 -12.16 9.30
CA PRO A 314 -0.46 -11.97 9.06
C PRO A 314 0.44 -12.51 10.18
N ILE A 315 0.01 -12.41 11.45
CA ILE A 315 0.77 -12.94 12.59
C ILE A 315 0.86 -14.47 12.48
N VAL A 316 -0.27 -15.12 12.22
CA VAL A 316 -0.32 -16.59 12.04
C VAL A 316 0.62 -17.02 10.91
N ILE A 317 0.58 -16.32 9.77
CA ILE A 317 1.42 -16.63 8.61
C ILE A 317 2.91 -16.54 8.96
N ILE A 318 3.36 -15.45 9.61
CA ILE A 318 4.79 -15.30 9.93
C ILE A 318 5.26 -16.21 11.05
N LEU A 319 4.39 -16.61 11.97
CA LEU A 319 4.75 -17.57 13.03
C LEU A 319 4.93 -18.97 12.46
N LEU A 320 4.07 -19.39 11.52
CA LEU A 320 4.14 -20.67 10.85
C LEU A 320 5.32 -20.74 9.86
N ALA A 321 5.44 -19.75 8.98
CA ALA A 321 6.42 -19.75 7.91
C ALA A 321 7.84 -19.37 8.36
N ARG A 322 7.98 -18.72 9.53
CA ARG A 322 9.26 -18.29 10.13
C ARG A 322 10.21 -17.62 9.11
N PRO A 323 9.80 -16.51 8.48
CA PRO A 323 10.63 -15.82 7.49
C PRO A 323 11.97 -15.38 8.10
N ALA A 324 12.99 -15.16 7.28
CA ALA A 324 14.28 -14.65 7.74
C ALA A 324 14.13 -13.25 8.33
N GLU A 325 14.90 -12.91 9.37
CA GLU A 325 14.96 -11.54 9.90
C GLU A 325 16.05 -10.77 9.14
N THR A 326 15.69 -9.62 8.60
CA THR A 326 16.58 -8.80 7.75
C THR A 326 17.16 -7.58 8.48
N ARG A 327 16.95 -7.50 9.78
CA ARG A 327 17.35 -6.36 10.61
C ARG A 327 18.84 -6.08 10.50
N GLN A 328 19.21 -4.83 10.14
CA GLN A 328 20.58 -4.30 10.09
C GLN A 328 21.55 -5.10 9.19
N GLN A 329 21.06 -5.98 8.33
CA GLN A 329 21.87 -6.68 7.34
C GLN A 329 22.00 -5.87 6.05
N SER A 330 23.17 -5.91 5.41
CA SER A 330 23.33 -5.35 4.07
C SER A 330 22.55 -6.21 3.06
N LEU A 331 22.16 -5.64 1.91
CA LEU A 331 21.47 -6.42 0.88
C LEU A 331 22.37 -7.52 0.29
N GLU A 332 23.68 -7.30 0.32
CA GLU A 332 24.72 -8.23 -0.10
C GLU A 332 24.82 -9.40 0.89
N GLU A 333 24.82 -9.14 2.20
CA GLU A 333 24.82 -10.18 3.24
C GLU A 333 23.55 -11.03 3.19
N ILE A 334 22.38 -10.40 2.99
CA ILE A 334 21.11 -11.10 2.83
C ILE A 334 21.16 -12.00 1.60
N SER A 335 21.75 -11.55 0.47
CA SER A 335 21.88 -12.37 -0.73
C SER A 335 22.93 -13.45 -0.60
N ALA A 336 23.99 -13.28 0.19
CA ALA A 336 25.05 -14.28 0.41
C ALA A 336 24.65 -15.38 1.42
N THR A 337 23.82 -15.06 2.40
CA THR A 337 23.23 -16.05 3.35
C THR A 337 22.06 -16.82 2.70
N HIS A 338 21.79 -16.47 1.51
CA HIS A 338 20.68 -16.94 0.73
C HIS A 338 21.10 -17.62 -0.53
#